data_e7ee1a961303ed103c66e5a814a0eb30
#
_entry.id   e7ee1a961303ed103c66e5a814a0eb30
#
_cell.length_a   1.000
_cell.length_b   1.000
_cell.length_c   1.000
_cell.angle_alpha   90.00
_cell.angle_beta   90.00
_cell.angle_gamma   90.00
#
_symmetry.space_group_name_H-M   'P 1'
#
loop_
_entity.id
_entity.type
_entity.pdbx_description
1 polymer ?
#
loop_
_entity_poly.entity_id
_entity_poly.type
_entity_poly.pdbx_seq_one_letter_code
_entity_poly.pdbx_strand_id
1 'polypeptide(L)'
;MKLGKCAAALVVTSFLLTGCGNSKTVKEDGKYVVASLSKNKKDKNIFADDIFKDITNTNSGKSVYFEAVLQQLMDDKFPIDSDMKTDANRTVDQIKAYYENQYGDNAEEQLNTILSSSGYSSLDAYREAMVKAYQKSNFLLDYVKKNFDKTFDDYYTQASPREASIIKVAMADVENPTETESTKLNEVTALISSSKSFGDIAKDYSDDTTTKMNKGGLGVVDSTTGISNIYGKDVETKILALNPGETSEAIKGNDGYYFVCVTSTDKEAIKKVIKKDLSIDSPLLAYDMYL
;
A
#
# COMPACT_ATOMS: atom_id res chain seq x y z
N MET A 1 13.88 11.72 21.11
CA MET A 1 12.48 11.80 20.60
C MET A 1 12.04 10.41 20.22
N LYS A 2 10.94 9.91 20.77
CA LYS A 2 10.48 8.52 20.58
C LYS A 2 9.72 8.45 19.24
N LEU A 3 10.28 7.76 18.26
CA LEU A 3 9.53 7.40 17.06
C LEU A 3 8.46 6.36 17.44
N GLY A 4 7.22 6.77 17.28
CA GLY A 4 6.04 5.94 17.51
C GLY A 4 5.93 4.85 16.45
N LYS A 5 5.65 3.65 16.95
CA LYS A 5 5.44 2.42 16.21
C LYS A 5 4.14 2.50 15.41
N CYS A 6 4.23 2.52 14.08
CA CYS A 6 3.19 2.05 13.19
C CYS A 6 3.83 1.10 12.19
N ALA A 7 4.18 -0.09 12.67
CA ALA A 7 4.40 -1.23 11.82
C ALA A 7 3.05 -1.94 11.69
N ALA A 8 2.36 -1.72 10.57
CA ALA A 8 1.32 -2.64 10.14
C ALA A 8 2.03 -3.95 9.80
N ALA A 9 2.06 -4.85 10.78
CA ALA A 9 2.60 -6.18 10.62
C ALA A 9 1.64 -6.98 9.73
N LEU A 10 1.93 -7.06 8.45
CA LEU A 10 1.55 -8.19 7.63
C LEU A 10 2.37 -9.39 8.14
N VAL A 11 1.89 -10.02 9.20
CA VAL A 11 2.41 -11.30 9.65
C VAL A 11 1.90 -12.35 8.66
N VAL A 12 2.60 -12.49 7.54
CA VAL A 12 2.59 -13.74 6.78
C VAL A 12 3.44 -14.70 7.59
N THR A 13 2.82 -15.37 8.56
CA THR A 13 3.42 -16.55 9.18
C THR A 13 3.43 -17.67 8.14
N SER A 14 4.46 -17.67 7.29
CA SER A 14 4.84 -18.86 6.56
C SER A 14 5.30 -19.88 7.60
N PHE A 15 4.39 -20.76 8.04
CA PHE A 15 4.75 -21.99 8.71
C PHE A 15 5.53 -22.84 7.72
N LEU A 16 6.83 -22.61 7.61
CA LEU A 16 7.75 -23.61 7.11
C LEU A 16 7.79 -24.70 8.16
N LEU A 17 6.91 -25.68 8.02
CA LEU A 17 7.12 -27.01 8.61
C LEU A 17 8.33 -27.63 7.89
N THR A 18 9.54 -27.18 8.25
CA THR A 18 10.75 -27.92 7.99
C THR A 18 10.70 -29.16 8.87
N GLY A 19 9.92 -30.15 8.42
CA GLY A 19 10.01 -31.50 8.96
C GLY A 19 11.40 -32.01 8.63
N CYS A 20 12.30 -32.02 9.61
CA CYS A 20 13.55 -32.71 9.53
C CYS A 20 13.32 -34.19 9.19
N GLY A 21 13.88 -34.64 8.08
CA GLY A 21 14.14 -36.03 7.83
C GLY A 21 12.98 -36.82 7.21
N ASN A 22 13.30 -37.78 6.39
CA ASN A 22 12.49 -38.84 5.77
C ASN A 22 11.38 -39.40 6.69
N SER A 23 10.41 -38.61 7.12
CA SER A 23 9.26 -39.09 7.86
C SER A 23 8.27 -39.68 6.85
N LYS A 24 8.17 -40.98 6.84
CA LYS A 24 7.06 -41.68 6.17
C LYS A 24 5.76 -41.04 6.71
N THR A 25 5.00 -40.43 5.82
CA THR A 25 3.70 -39.86 6.15
C THR A 25 2.81 -40.97 6.75
N VAL A 26 2.53 -40.92 8.05
CA VAL A 26 1.72 -41.91 8.73
C VAL A 26 0.26 -41.56 8.46
N LYS A 27 -0.48 -42.53 7.91
CA LYS A 27 -1.93 -42.47 7.80
C LYS A 27 -2.58 -43.39 8.83
N GLU A 28 -3.60 -42.90 9.48
CA GLU A 28 -4.47 -43.68 10.32
C GLU A 28 -5.92 -43.44 9.89
N ASP A 29 -6.66 -44.51 9.61
CA ASP A 29 -8.03 -44.47 9.09
C ASP A 29 -8.19 -43.54 7.86
N GLY A 30 -7.16 -43.53 6.97
CA GLY A 30 -7.11 -42.71 5.77
C GLY A 30 -6.70 -41.24 6.00
N LYS A 31 -6.56 -40.77 7.24
CA LYS A 31 -6.17 -39.41 7.59
C LYS A 31 -4.68 -39.28 7.86
N TYR A 32 -4.09 -38.19 7.49
CA TYR A 32 -2.68 -37.90 7.76
C TYR A 32 -2.47 -37.47 9.21
N VAL A 33 -1.60 -38.20 9.94
CA VAL A 33 -1.17 -37.86 11.29
C VAL A 33 -0.03 -36.86 11.23
N VAL A 34 -0.24 -35.69 11.80
CA VAL A 34 0.75 -34.60 11.86
C VAL A 34 1.64 -34.72 13.09
N ALA A 35 1.03 -35.08 14.23
CA ALA A 35 1.72 -35.29 15.49
C ALA A 35 1.00 -36.36 16.33
N SER A 36 1.76 -37.04 17.19
CA SER A 36 1.23 -37.97 18.17
C SER A 36 1.83 -37.66 19.53
N LEU A 37 0.97 -37.43 20.52
CA LEU A 37 1.39 -37.16 21.90
C LEU A 37 1.74 -38.42 22.69
N SER A 38 1.53 -39.61 22.13
CA SER A 38 1.88 -40.88 22.76
C SER A 38 2.23 -41.94 21.72
N LYS A 39 3.32 -42.69 21.92
CA LYS A 39 3.76 -43.77 21.02
C LYS A 39 2.75 -44.92 20.84
N ASN A 40 1.80 -45.05 21.75
CA ASN A 40 0.92 -46.24 21.81
C ASN A 40 -0.57 -45.90 21.99
N LYS A 41 -1.00 -44.66 21.87
CA LYS A 41 -2.40 -44.29 22.02
C LYS A 41 -2.90 -43.50 20.81
N LYS A 42 -3.71 -44.17 19.99
CA LYS A 42 -4.34 -43.61 18.79
C LYS A 42 -5.21 -42.38 19.04
N ASP A 43 -5.80 -42.29 20.24
CA ASP A 43 -6.63 -41.17 20.72
C ASP A 43 -5.86 -39.89 21.01
N LYS A 44 -4.53 -39.91 20.82
CA LYS A 44 -3.62 -38.78 21.02
C LYS A 44 -3.01 -38.27 19.73
N ASN A 45 -3.51 -38.68 18.58
CA ASN A 45 -3.05 -38.20 17.29
C ASN A 45 -3.72 -36.87 16.93
N ILE A 46 -2.94 -35.99 16.33
CA ILE A 46 -3.40 -34.73 15.74
C ILE A 46 -3.39 -34.94 14.22
N PHE A 47 -4.53 -34.82 13.60
CA PHE A 47 -4.69 -35.05 12.18
C PHE A 47 -4.59 -33.74 11.39
N ALA A 48 -4.09 -33.81 10.16
CA ALA A 48 -4.00 -32.67 9.25
C ALA A 48 -5.38 -32.00 9.00
N ASP A 49 -6.42 -32.83 8.89
CA ASP A 49 -7.80 -32.35 8.67
C ASP A 49 -8.31 -31.51 9.85
N ASP A 50 -7.96 -31.88 11.09
CA ASP A 50 -8.38 -31.15 12.29
C ASP A 50 -7.68 -29.78 12.34
N ILE A 51 -6.35 -29.75 12.08
CA ILE A 51 -5.59 -28.49 11.99
C ILE A 51 -6.13 -27.60 10.86
N PHE A 52 -6.39 -28.19 9.69
CA PHE A 52 -6.93 -27.44 8.55
C PHE A 52 -8.29 -26.81 8.90
N LYS A 53 -9.17 -27.59 9.55
CA LYS A 53 -10.47 -27.10 10.01
C LYS A 53 -10.33 -25.96 11.02
N ASP A 54 -9.44 -26.10 12.00
CA ASP A 54 -9.22 -25.08 13.02
C ASP A 54 -8.65 -23.80 12.40
N ILE A 55 -7.68 -23.91 11.50
CA ILE A 55 -7.11 -22.79 10.77
C ILE A 55 -8.20 -22.07 9.95
N THR A 56 -8.96 -22.80 9.14
CA THR A 56 -9.98 -22.24 8.25
C THR A 56 -11.21 -21.68 8.98
N ASN A 57 -11.37 -21.97 10.27
CA ASN A 57 -12.39 -21.33 11.11
C ASN A 57 -11.99 -19.91 11.56
N THR A 58 -10.73 -19.50 11.42
CA THR A 58 -10.26 -18.15 11.72
C THR A 58 -10.23 -17.28 10.47
N ASN A 59 -10.37 -15.95 10.63
CA ASN A 59 -10.25 -15.03 9.50
C ASN A 59 -8.84 -15.08 8.88
N SER A 60 -7.80 -15.10 9.70
CA SER A 60 -6.42 -15.22 9.23
C SER A 60 -6.19 -16.52 8.45
N GLY A 61 -6.72 -17.65 8.92
CA GLY A 61 -6.60 -18.92 8.24
C GLY A 61 -7.36 -18.96 6.91
N LYS A 62 -8.53 -18.33 6.83
CA LYS A 62 -9.26 -18.15 5.56
C LYS A 62 -8.44 -17.34 4.56
N SER A 63 -7.77 -16.27 5.01
CA SER A 63 -6.89 -15.48 4.16
C SER A 63 -5.71 -16.30 3.63
N VAL A 64 -5.04 -17.07 4.50
CA VAL A 64 -3.94 -17.97 4.09
C VAL A 64 -4.41 -19.00 3.07
N TYR A 65 -5.57 -19.61 3.31
CA TYR A 65 -6.16 -20.57 2.37
C TYR A 65 -6.49 -19.91 1.03
N PHE A 66 -7.12 -18.75 1.06
CA PHE A 66 -7.44 -17.96 -0.14
C PHE A 66 -6.17 -17.64 -0.94
N GLU A 67 -5.13 -17.15 -0.27
CA GLU A 67 -3.85 -16.83 -0.93
C GLU A 67 -3.21 -18.07 -1.58
N ALA A 68 -3.28 -19.23 -0.92
CA ALA A 68 -2.76 -20.48 -1.49
C ALA A 68 -3.54 -20.90 -2.76
N VAL A 69 -4.87 -20.79 -2.75
CA VAL A 69 -5.72 -21.09 -3.92
C VAL A 69 -5.47 -20.08 -5.03
N LEU A 70 -5.37 -18.79 -4.69
CA LEU A 70 -5.06 -17.73 -5.64
C LEU A 70 -3.68 -17.94 -6.30
N GLN A 71 -2.65 -18.29 -5.51
CA GLN A 71 -1.32 -18.58 -6.02
C GLN A 71 -1.36 -19.75 -7.02
N GLN A 72 -2.06 -20.84 -6.68
CA GLN A 72 -2.20 -21.98 -7.60
C GLN A 72 -2.92 -21.62 -8.89
N LEU A 73 -3.94 -20.75 -8.81
CA LEU A 73 -4.63 -20.24 -9.99
C LEU A 73 -3.71 -19.38 -10.85
N MET A 74 -2.91 -18.52 -10.23
CA MET A 74 -1.95 -17.69 -10.96
C MET A 74 -0.87 -18.53 -11.63
N ASP A 75 -0.33 -19.54 -10.96
CA ASP A 75 0.69 -20.42 -11.52
C ASP A 75 0.18 -21.15 -12.78
N ASP A 76 -1.11 -21.51 -12.79
CA ASP A 76 -1.76 -22.19 -13.93
C ASP A 76 -2.14 -21.21 -15.08
N LYS A 77 -2.74 -20.06 -14.73
CA LYS A 77 -3.35 -19.15 -15.72
C LYS A 77 -2.52 -17.94 -16.06
N PHE A 78 -1.57 -17.58 -15.21
CA PHE A 78 -0.75 -16.39 -15.33
C PHE A 78 0.70 -16.67 -14.87
N PRO A 79 1.42 -17.56 -15.56
CA PRO A 79 2.75 -18.01 -15.13
C PRO A 79 3.76 -16.86 -15.09
N ILE A 80 4.71 -16.97 -14.18
CA ILE A 80 5.81 -16.02 -14.04
C ILE A 80 6.66 -15.99 -15.32
N ASP A 81 6.78 -14.82 -15.92
CA ASP A 81 7.60 -14.55 -17.10
C ASP A 81 8.98 -13.95 -16.76
N SER A 82 9.75 -13.60 -17.81
CA SER A 82 11.06 -12.99 -17.69
C SER A 82 11.01 -11.55 -17.20
N ASP A 83 9.97 -10.82 -17.54
CA ASP A 83 9.84 -9.41 -17.23
C ASP A 83 9.54 -9.22 -15.74
N MET A 84 8.64 -10.05 -15.19
CA MET A 84 8.37 -10.10 -13.74
C MET A 84 9.64 -10.40 -12.93
N LYS A 85 10.48 -11.34 -13.40
CA LYS A 85 11.77 -11.66 -12.76
C LYS A 85 12.73 -10.48 -12.83
N THR A 86 12.80 -9.83 -13.98
CA THR A 86 13.68 -8.66 -14.21
C THR A 86 13.26 -7.49 -13.30
N ASP A 87 11.98 -7.20 -13.22
CA ASP A 87 11.45 -6.11 -12.37
C ASP A 87 11.67 -6.40 -10.89
N ALA A 88 11.40 -7.64 -10.44
CA ALA A 88 11.68 -8.04 -9.06
C ALA A 88 13.17 -7.93 -8.72
N ASN A 89 14.05 -8.41 -9.62
CA ASN A 89 15.49 -8.29 -9.43
C ASN A 89 15.93 -6.83 -9.32
N ARG A 90 15.45 -5.97 -10.23
CA ARG A 90 15.76 -4.54 -10.21
C ARG A 90 15.33 -3.89 -8.89
N THR A 91 14.13 -4.19 -8.41
CA THR A 91 13.61 -3.65 -7.14
C THR A 91 14.48 -4.09 -5.96
N VAL A 92 14.84 -5.37 -5.89
CA VAL A 92 15.68 -5.90 -4.81
C VAL A 92 17.09 -5.31 -4.86
N ASP A 93 17.65 -5.16 -6.06
CA ASP A 93 18.98 -4.56 -6.25
C ASP A 93 18.98 -3.06 -5.88
N GLN A 94 17.90 -2.33 -6.13
CA GLN A 94 17.74 -0.93 -5.66
C GLN A 94 17.67 -0.85 -4.14
N ILE A 95 16.95 -1.76 -3.48
CA ILE A 95 16.89 -1.82 -2.01
C ILE A 95 18.29 -2.10 -1.46
N LYS A 96 19.00 -3.07 -2.02
CA LYS A 96 20.37 -3.38 -1.62
C LYS A 96 21.29 -2.16 -1.75
N ALA A 97 21.27 -1.50 -2.90
CA ALA A 97 22.06 -0.30 -3.17
C ALA A 97 21.70 0.85 -2.20
N TYR A 98 20.44 1.01 -1.83
CA TYR A 98 20.01 1.98 -0.84
C TYR A 98 20.69 1.72 0.52
N TYR A 99 20.69 0.46 1.00
CA TYR A 99 21.35 0.10 2.26
C TYR A 99 22.87 0.27 2.19
N GLU A 100 23.49 -0.09 1.07
CA GLU A 100 24.92 0.12 0.84
C GLU A 100 25.29 1.60 0.93
N ASN A 101 24.50 2.49 0.34
CA ASN A 101 24.70 3.93 0.40
C ASN A 101 24.48 4.54 1.79
N GLN A 102 23.51 4.00 2.57
CA GLN A 102 23.14 4.54 3.87
C GLN A 102 24.04 4.05 5.00
N TYR A 103 24.51 2.80 4.95
CA TYR A 103 25.14 2.13 6.07
C TYR A 103 26.60 1.66 5.79
N GLY A 104 27.07 1.80 4.54
CA GLY A 104 28.43 1.42 4.17
C GLY A 104 28.76 -0.02 4.57
N ASP A 105 29.85 -0.21 5.34
CA ASP A 105 30.31 -1.53 5.78
C ASP A 105 29.28 -2.31 6.64
N ASN A 106 28.29 -1.62 7.24
CA ASN A 106 27.24 -2.24 8.03
C ASN A 106 25.97 -2.58 7.22
N ALA A 107 25.95 -2.33 5.91
CA ALA A 107 24.76 -2.47 5.06
C ALA A 107 24.17 -3.88 5.09
N GLU A 108 25.01 -4.91 5.01
CA GLU A 108 24.57 -6.31 4.99
C GLU A 108 23.90 -6.70 6.31
N GLU A 109 24.44 -6.28 7.45
CA GLU A 109 23.87 -6.55 8.78
C GLU A 109 22.51 -5.88 8.93
N GLN A 110 22.41 -4.60 8.53
CA GLN A 110 21.15 -3.83 8.59
C GLN A 110 20.08 -4.44 7.65
N LEU A 111 20.46 -4.80 6.43
CA LEU A 111 19.56 -5.43 5.48
C LEU A 111 19.08 -6.79 6.00
N ASN A 112 19.96 -7.64 6.52
CA ASN A 112 19.59 -8.94 7.09
C ASN A 112 18.70 -8.79 8.32
N THR A 113 18.91 -7.76 9.14
CA THR A 113 18.06 -7.48 10.30
C THR A 113 16.65 -7.13 9.88
N ILE A 114 16.46 -6.25 8.89
CA ILE A 114 15.14 -5.86 8.41
C ILE A 114 14.44 -7.02 7.69
N LEU A 115 15.17 -7.80 6.87
CA LEU A 115 14.63 -8.98 6.21
C LEU A 115 14.12 -10.00 7.23
N SER A 116 14.92 -10.31 8.25
CA SER A 116 14.52 -11.25 9.31
C SER A 116 13.32 -10.77 10.10
N SER A 117 13.26 -9.47 10.44
CA SER A 117 12.10 -8.89 11.12
C SER A 117 10.83 -8.91 10.27
N SER A 118 10.99 -8.93 8.93
CA SER A 118 9.91 -9.03 7.94
C SER A 118 9.58 -10.49 7.59
N GLY A 119 10.24 -11.47 8.22
CA GLY A 119 9.96 -12.90 8.03
C GLY A 119 10.72 -13.57 6.88
N TYR A 120 11.71 -12.90 6.30
CA TYR A 120 12.53 -13.47 5.22
C TYR A 120 13.85 -14.00 5.77
N SER A 121 14.23 -15.22 5.37
CA SER A 121 15.46 -15.88 5.82
C SER A 121 16.72 -15.36 5.12
N SER A 122 16.57 -14.71 3.96
CA SER A 122 17.67 -14.20 3.15
C SER A 122 17.17 -13.20 2.10
N LEU A 123 18.11 -12.49 1.47
CA LEU A 123 17.81 -11.64 0.31
C LEU A 123 17.26 -12.43 -0.88
N ASP A 124 17.70 -13.66 -1.08
CA ASP A 124 17.18 -14.53 -2.14
C ASP A 124 15.73 -14.97 -1.86
N ALA A 125 15.40 -15.29 -0.60
CA ALA A 125 14.03 -15.59 -0.20
C ALA A 125 13.11 -14.36 -0.41
N TYR A 126 13.62 -13.16 -0.12
CA TYR A 126 12.91 -11.91 -0.42
C TYR A 126 12.75 -11.69 -1.94
N ARG A 127 13.79 -11.99 -2.73
CA ARG A 127 13.75 -11.90 -4.20
C ARG A 127 12.66 -12.82 -4.79
N GLU A 128 12.58 -14.05 -4.31
CA GLU A 128 11.51 -14.98 -4.72
C GLU A 128 10.11 -14.46 -4.34
N ALA A 129 9.97 -13.90 -3.16
CA ALA A 129 8.71 -13.29 -2.73
C ALA A 129 8.34 -12.08 -3.60
N MET A 130 9.31 -11.24 -3.99
CA MET A 130 9.08 -10.12 -4.92
C MET A 130 8.64 -10.60 -6.31
N VAL A 131 9.20 -11.69 -6.85
CA VAL A 131 8.73 -12.26 -8.13
C VAL A 131 7.24 -12.65 -8.05
N LYS A 132 6.83 -13.28 -6.94
CA LYS A 132 5.41 -13.64 -6.72
C LYS A 132 4.53 -12.40 -6.50
N ALA A 133 5.06 -11.36 -5.87
CA ALA A 133 4.35 -10.09 -5.72
C ALA A 133 4.09 -9.43 -7.08
N TYR A 134 5.08 -9.43 -7.97
CA TYR A 134 4.91 -8.95 -9.35
C TYR A 134 3.91 -9.80 -10.14
N GLN A 135 3.96 -11.14 -10.01
CA GLN A 135 2.98 -12.04 -10.63
C GLN A 135 1.56 -11.67 -10.19
N LYS A 136 1.33 -11.55 -8.87
CA LYS A 136 0.02 -11.19 -8.31
C LYS A 136 -0.44 -9.81 -8.78
N SER A 137 0.45 -8.83 -8.74
CA SER A 137 0.15 -7.45 -9.17
C SER A 137 -0.24 -7.40 -10.65
N ASN A 138 0.53 -8.06 -11.52
CA ASN A 138 0.24 -8.10 -12.95
C ASN A 138 -1.04 -8.89 -13.27
N PHE A 139 -1.31 -9.98 -12.55
CA PHE A 139 -2.56 -10.73 -12.66
C PHE A 139 -3.76 -9.86 -12.31
N LEU A 140 -3.69 -9.12 -11.20
CA LEU A 140 -4.77 -8.22 -10.77
C LEU A 140 -4.94 -7.06 -11.75
N LEU A 141 -3.84 -6.47 -12.24
CA LEU A 141 -3.88 -5.41 -13.25
C LEU A 141 -4.54 -5.89 -14.55
N ASP A 142 -4.20 -7.08 -15.02
CA ASP A 142 -4.82 -7.69 -16.20
C ASP A 142 -6.31 -7.92 -15.99
N TYR A 143 -6.71 -8.43 -14.82
CA TYR A 143 -8.11 -8.60 -14.45
C TYR A 143 -8.88 -7.27 -14.45
N VAL A 144 -8.30 -6.24 -13.81
CA VAL A 144 -8.91 -4.92 -13.76
C VAL A 144 -9.02 -4.31 -15.15
N LYS A 145 -7.98 -4.38 -15.97
CA LYS A 145 -8.01 -3.87 -17.35
C LYS A 145 -9.10 -4.56 -18.18
N LYS A 146 -9.27 -5.87 -18.04
CA LYS A 146 -10.32 -6.66 -18.76
C LYS A 146 -11.72 -6.42 -18.27
N ASN A 147 -11.89 -6.09 -16.98
CA ASN A 147 -13.19 -5.91 -16.33
C ASN A 147 -13.40 -4.48 -15.84
N PHE A 148 -12.75 -3.50 -16.48
CA PHE A 148 -12.60 -2.14 -15.96
C PHE A 148 -13.94 -1.50 -15.55
N ASP A 149 -14.96 -1.59 -16.39
CA ASP A 149 -16.24 -0.91 -16.11
C ASP A 149 -16.89 -1.43 -14.82
N LYS A 150 -16.94 -2.76 -14.66
CA LYS A 150 -17.50 -3.37 -13.45
C LYS A 150 -16.66 -3.06 -12.22
N THR A 151 -15.34 -3.23 -12.31
CA THR A 151 -14.42 -3.00 -11.19
C THR A 151 -14.46 -1.53 -10.76
N PHE A 152 -14.51 -0.62 -11.72
CA PHE A 152 -14.64 0.80 -11.44
C PHE A 152 -15.99 1.14 -10.76
N ASP A 153 -17.10 0.55 -11.20
CA ASP A 153 -18.40 0.79 -10.60
C ASP A 153 -18.45 0.34 -9.14
N ASP A 154 -17.87 -0.83 -8.85
CA ASP A 154 -17.75 -1.36 -7.49
C ASP A 154 -16.85 -0.43 -6.62
N TYR A 155 -15.69 -0.04 -7.13
CA TYR A 155 -14.76 0.89 -6.49
C TYR A 155 -15.41 2.25 -6.19
N TYR A 156 -16.03 2.87 -7.21
CA TYR A 156 -16.64 4.18 -7.05
C TYR A 156 -17.73 4.19 -5.98
N THR A 157 -18.52 3.12 -5.90
CA THR A 157 -19.58 2.97 -4.91
C THR A 157 -19.03 2.80 -3.49
N GLN A 158 -17.94 2.06 -3.34
CA GLN A 158 -17.37 1.75 -2.03
C GLN A 158 -16.47 2.86 -1.49
N ALA A 159 -15.59 3.40 -2.35
CA ALA A 159 -14.55 4.34 -1.95
C ALA A 159 -14.99 5.81 -2.01
N SER A 160 -16.05 6.12 -2.77
CA SER A 160 -16.52 7.51 -2.99
C SER A 160 -15.35 8.45 -3.39
N PRO A 161 -14.56 8.10 -4.42
CA PRO A 161 -13.35 8.82 -4.78
C PRO A 161 -13.64 10.23 -5.28
N ARG A 162 -12.64 11.09 -5.19
CA ARG A 162 -12.72 12.48 -5.67
C ARG A 162 -11.40 12.95 -6.23
N GLU A 163 -11.43 13.85 -7.21
CA GLU A 163 -10.25 14.59 -7.62
C GLU A 163 -10.02 15.75 -6.65
N ALA A 164 -8.79 15.89 -6.18
CA ALA A 164 -8.43 16.93 -5.23
C ALA A 164 -7.11 17.61 -5.59
N SER A 165 -6.94 18.81 -5.05
CA SER A 165 -5.70 19.59 -5.13
C SER A 165 -5.34 20.13 -3.76
N ILE A 166 -4.05 20.41 -3.54
CA ILE A 166 -3.48 20.85 -2.27
C ILE A 166 -2.55 22.05 -2.47
N ILE A 167 -2.53 22.94 -1.50
CA ILE A 167 -1.52 23.99 -1.33
C ILE A 167 -0.90 23.78 0.05
N LYS A 168 0.43 23.82 0.12
CA LYS A 168 1.18 23.84 1.38
C LYS A 168 1.82 25.20 1.58
N VAL A 169 1.69 25.76 2.77
CA VAL A 169 2.52 26.86 3.26
C VAL A 169 3.40 26.29 4.37
N ALA A 170 4.66 26.03 4.04
CA ALA A 170 5.61 25.43 4.95
C ALA A 170 5.95 26.37 6.11
N MET A 171 6.19 25.78 7.29
CA MET A 171 6.66 26.47 8.46
C MET A 171 7.75 25.68 9.15
N ALA A 172 8.81 26.36 9.58
CA ALA A 172 9.89 25.73 10.34
C ALA A 172 9.41 25.28 11.73
N ASP A 173 8.56 26.09 12.35
CA ASP A 173 7.85 25.79 13.60
C ASP A 173 6.42 26.29 13.50
N VAL A 174 5.46 25.38 13.43
CA VAL A 174 4.03 25.69 13.26
C VAL A 174 3.44 26.37 14.49
N GLU A 175 4.05 26.16 15.67
CA GLU A 175 3.61 26.82 16.91
C GLU A 175 4.16 28.24 17.02
N ASN A 176 5.33 28.50 16.42
CA ASN A 176 6.01 29.81 16.47
C ASN A 176 6.45 30.23 15.05
N PRO A 177 5.51 30.49 14.13
CA PRO A 177 5.85 30.88 12.77
C PRO A 177 6.58 32.23 12.73
N THR A 178 7.52 32.36 11.84
CA THR A 178 8.18 33.63 11.57
C THR A 178 7.21 34.64 10.96
N GLU A 179 7.58 35.94 10.99
CA GLU A 179 6.78 36.99 10.37
C GLU A 179 6.60 36.75 8.86
N THR A 180 7.66 36.25 8.18
CA THR A 180 7.60 35.92 6.75
C THR A 180 6.63 34.77 6.47
N GLU A 181 6.66 33.72 7.26
CA GLU A 181 5.76 32.56 7.12
C GLU A 181 4.31 32.96 7.38
N SER A 182 4.07 33.74 8.45
CA SER A 182 2.74 34.28 8.79
C SER A 182 2.20 35.19 7.68
N THR A 183 3.05 36.04 7.11
CA THR A 183 2.68 36.92 6.00
C THR A 183 2.27 36.11 4.78
N LYS A 184 3.05 35.08 4.42
CA LYS A 184 2.72 34.19 3.32
C LYS A 184 1.41 33.43 3.53
N LEU A 185 1.17 32.93 4.75
CA LEU A 185 -0.08 32.24 5.10
C LEU A 185 -1.28 33.18 4.91
N ASN A 186 -1.18 34.41 5.39
CA ASN A 186 -2.22 35.42 5.24
C ASN A 186 -2.47 35.77 3.77
N GLU A 187 -1.40 35.92 2.97
CA GLU A 187 -1.49 36.15 1.53
C GLU A 187 -2.21 35.03 0.81
N VAL A 188 -1.81 33.77 1.05
CA VAL A 188 -2.45 32.59 0.46
C VAL A 188 -3.91 32.48 0.88
N THR A 189 -4.22 32.73 2.15
CA THR A 189 -5.60 32.76 2.66
C THR A 189 -6.45 33.80 1.95
N ALA A 190 -5.93 35.00 1.75
CA ALA A 190 -6.62 36.07 1.01
C ALA A 190 -6.83 35.70 -0.47
N LEU A 191 -5.83 35.11 -1.11
CA LEU A 191 -5.92 34.66 -2.49
C LEU A 191 -6.97 33.55 -2.69
N ILE A 192 -7.07 32.59 -1.77
CA ILE A 192 -8.10 31.54 -1.79
C ILE A 192 -9.50 32.14 -1.72
N SER A 193 -9.68 33.22 -1.00
CA SER A 193 -10.95 33.94 -0.92
C SER A 193 -11.21 34.86 -2.12
N SER A 194 -10.27 34.97 -3.04
CA SER A 194 -10.38 35.81 -4.25
C SER A 194 -10.96 35.03 -5.43
N SER A 195 -11.02 35.69 -6.61
CA SER A 195 -11.40 35.05 -7.88
C SER A 195 -10.26 34.29 -8.57
N LYS A 196 -9.05 34.25 -7.99
CA LYS A 196 -7.90 33.51 -8.56
C LYS A 196 -8.15 32.01 -8.43
N SER A 197 -7.83 31.24 -9.47
CA SER A 197 -8.03 29.79 -9.43
C SER A 197 -7.13 29.13 -8.40
N PHE A 198 -7.62 28.11 -7.71
CA PHE A 198 -6.85 27.32 -6.72
C PHE A 198 -5.56 26.78 -7.33
N GLY A 199 -5.62 26.27 -8.57
CA GLY A 199 -4.46 25.71 -9.25
C GLY A 199 -3.38 26.76 -9.59
N ASP A 200 -3.78 28.01 -9.90
CA ASP A 200 -2.81 29.09 -10.15
C ASP A 200 -2.18 29.57 -8.84
N ILE A 201 -2.95 29.60 -7.73
CA ILE A 201 -2.40 29.87 -6.40
C ILE A 201 -1.41 28.77 -6.02
N ALA A 202 -1.77 27.50 -6.22
CA ALA A 202 -0.89 26.38 -5.93
C ALA A 202 0.42 26.45 -6.68
N LYS A 203 0.37 26.75 -7.99
CA LYS A 203 1.55 26.89 -8.84
C LYS A 203 2.49 28.01 -8.38
N ASP A 204 1.92 29.15 -7.97
CA ASP A 204 2.71 30.33 -7.64
C ASP A 204 3.24 30.26 -6.18
N TYR A 205 2.42 29.80 -5.24
CA TYR A 205 2.66 29.96 -3.80
C TYR A 205 2.91 28.66 -3.02
N SER A 206 2.52 27.48 -3.53
CA SER A 206 2.69 26.23 -2.77
C SER A 206 4.16 25.92 -2.52
N ASP A 207 4.46 25.45 -1.30
CA ASP A 207 5.76 24.90 -0.93
C ASP A 207 5.81 23.37 -1.10
N ASP A 208 4.71 22.74 -1.50
CA ASP A 208 4.72 21.32 -1.86
C ASP A 208 5.36 21.12 -3.24
N THR A 209 6.61 20.70 -3.23
CA THR A 209 7.39 20.49 -4.46
C THR A 209 6.85 19.34 -5.31
N THR A 210 6.10 18.41 -4.71
CA THR A 210 5.54 17.24 -5.40
C THR A 210 4.37 17.62 -6.29
N THR A 211 3.47 18.48 -5.79
CA THR A 211 2.22 18.81 -6.49
C THR A 211 2.24 20.17 -7.16
N LYS A 212 3.12 21.09 -6.73
CA LYS A 212 3.21 22.48 -7.22
C LYS A 212 3.22 22.59 -8.73
N MET A 213 4.08 21.79 -9.41
CA MET A 213 4.23 21.83 -10.86
C MET A 213 2.97 21.33 -11.59
N ASN A 214 2.15 20.52 -10.92
CA ASN A 214 0.84 20.06 -11.39
C ASN A 214 -0.31 20.90 -10.79
N LYS A 215 -0.07 22.18 -10.53
CA LYS A 215 -1.11 23.11 -9.97
C LYS A 215 -1.76 22.59 -8.67
N GLY A 216 -0.99 21.90 -7.85
CA GLY A 216 -1.45 21.30 -6.61
C GLY A 216 -2.20 19.98 -6.75
N GLY A 217 -2.33 19.42 -7.96
CA GLY A 217 -3.12 18.21 -8.22
C GLY A 217 -2.62 16.99 -7.47
N LEU A 218 -3.47 16.40 -6.66
CA LEU A 218 -3.28 15.12 -5.96
C LEU A 218 -3.75 13.93 -6.80
N GLY A 219 -4.51 14.18 -7.87
CA GLY A 219 -5.20 13.14 -8.63
C GLY A 219 -6.46 12.66 -7.91
N VAL A 220 -6.80 11.38 -8.10
CA VAL A 220 -7.94 10.73 -7.44
C VAL A 220 -7.56 10.33 -6.02
N VAL A 221 -8.37 10.75 -5.07
CA VAL A 221 -8.18 10.55 -3.63
C VAL A 221 -9.40 9.86 -3.03
N ASP A 222 -9.14 8.88 -2.19
CA ASP A 222 -10.09 8.21 -1.31
C ASP A 222 -9.42 7.87 0.04
N SER A 223 -10.10 7.11 0.90
CA SER A 223 -9.58 6.72 2.21
C SER A 223 -8.40 5.75 2.17
N THR A 224 -8.06 5.19 1.01
CA THR A 224 -7.00 4.18 0.83
C THR A 224 -5.74 4.76 0.15
N THR A 225 -5.83 5.97 -0.43
CA THR A 225 -4.73 6.59 -1.19
C THR A 225 -3.55 7.08 -0.35
N GLY A 226 -3.60 6.90 0.97
CA GLY A 226 -2.47 7.21 1.86
C GLY A 226 -2.21 8.71 2.09
N ILE A 227 -3.15 9.57 1.75
CA ILE A 227 -3.05 11.03 1.98
C ILE A 227 -2.73 11.35 3.45
N SER A 228 -3.34 10.63 4.37
CA SER A 228 -3.07 10.79 5.81
C SER A 228 -1.62 10.53 6.21
N ASN A 229 -0.93 9.65 5.49
CA ASN A 229 0.49 9.32 5.76
C ASN A 229 1.43 10.45 5.32
N ILE A 230 1.04 11.19 4.28
CA ILE A 230 1.88 12.24 3.66
C ILE A 230 1.55 13.60 4.29
N TYR A 231 0.28 13.96 4.35
CA TYR A 231 -0.18 15.31 4.71
C TYR A 231 -0.89 15.38 6.07
N GLY A 232 -1.18 14.24 6.67
CA GLY A 232 -1.87 14.15 7.96
C GLY A 232 -3.36 13.82 7.85
N LYS A 233 -3.89 13.28 8.94
CA LYS A 233 -5.27 12.78 9.00
C LYS A 233 -6.32 13.86 8.79
N ASP A 234 -6.06 15.08 9.29
CA ASP A 234 -7.01 16.19 9.18
C ASP A 234 -7.14 16.65 7.72
N VAL A 235 -6.05 16.63 6.96
CA VAL A 235 -6.05 16.93 5.51
C VAL A 235 -6.91 15.90 4.77
N GLU A 236 -6.68 14.60 4.98
CA GLU A 236 -7.47 13.53 4.37
C GLU A 236 -8.96 13.67 4.73
N THR A 237 -9.27 13.83 6.01
CA THR A 237 -10.65 13.98 6.51
C THR A 237 -11.34 15.17 5.83
N LYS A 238 -10.63 16.29 5.67
CA LYS A 238 -11.19 17.47 5.04
C LYS A 238 -11.43 17.25 3.55
N ILE A 239 -10.50 16.65 2.81
CA ILE A 239 -10.71 16.30 1.41
C ILE A 239 -11.96 15.43 1.25
N LEU A 240 -12.09 14.39 2.09
CA LEU A 240 -13.23 13.46 2.00
C LEU A 240 -14.59 14.10 2.36
N ALA A 241 -14.60 15.22 3.06
CA ALA A 241 -15.83 15.93 3.47
C ALA A 241 -16.26 17.04 2.51
N LEU A 242 -15.36 17.59 1.69
CA LEU A 242 -15.67 18.72 0.80
C LEU A 242 -16.53 18.28 -0.40
N ASN A 243 -17.40 19.16 -0.86
CA ASN A 243 -18.11 19.02 -2.13
C ASN A 243 -17.28 19.55 -3.32
N PRO A 244 -17.60 19.17 -4.56
CA PRO A 244 -16.94 19.72 -5.74
C PRO A 244 -17.02 21.24 -5.81
N GLY A 245 -15.86 21.88 -6.07
CA GLY A 245 -15.71 23.33 -6.12
C GLY A 245 -15.46 23.97 -4.75
N GLU A 246 -15.60 23.24 -3.66
CA GLU A 246 -15.29 23.76 -2.32
C GLU A 246 -13.79 23.72 -2.04
N THR A 247 -13.33 24.74 -1.32
CA THR A 247 -11.97 24.86 -0.79
C THR A 247 -12.01 24.93 0.74
N SER A 248 -11.06 24.31 1.41
CA SER A 248 -10.95 24.33 2.86
C SER A 248 -10.47 25.69 3.39
N GLU A 249 -10.73 25.95 4.67
CA GLU A 249 -9.91 26.85 5.47
C GLU A 249 -8.49 26.27 5.63
N ALA A 250 -7.59 27.06 6.22
CA ALA A 250 -6.25 26.60 6.54
C ALA A 250 -6.29 25.43 7.54
N ILE A 251 -5.70 24.29 7.17
CA ILE A 251 -5.60 23.10 8.00
C ILE A 251 -4.18 23.08 8.58
N LYS A 252 -4.06 23.08 9.89
CA LYS A 252 -2.77 22.99 10.57
C LYS A 252 -2.22 21.57 10.48
N GLY A 253 -1.01 21.43 9.96
CA GLY A 253 -0.26 20.17 9.93
C GLY A 253 1.01 20.22 10.77
N ASN A 254 1.86 19.20 10.62
CA ASN A 254 3.10 19.09 11.40
C ASN A 254 4.22 20.05 10.92
N ASP A 255 4.22 20.44 9.65
CA ASP A 255 5.29 21.17 8.98
C ASP A 255 4.77 22.35 8.16
N GLY A 256 3.56 22.84 8.50
CA GLY A 256 2.94 23.99 7.85
C GLY A 256 1.43 23.96 7.88
N TYR A 257 0.84 24.84 7.09
CA TYR A 257 -0.60 24.89 6.85
C TYR A 257 -0.93 24.39 5.45
N TYR A 258 -2.07 23.71 5.35
CA TYR A 258 -2.57 23.14 4.12
C TYR A 258 -3.93 23.73 3.75
N PHE A 259 -4.15 23.91 2.48
CA PHE A 259 -5.46 24.18 1.90
C PHE A 259 -5.74 23.08 0.88
N VAL A 260 -6.97 22.60 0.85
CA VAL A 260 -7.40 21.56 -0.09
C VAL A 260 -8.64 22.00 -0.84
N CYS A 261 -8.75 21.57 -2.08
CA CYS A 261 -9.89 21.82 -2.95
C CYS A 261 -10.30 20.51 -3.62
N VAL A 262 -11.59 20.20 -3.59
CA VAL A 262 -12.14 19.09 -4.38
C VAL A 262 -12.60 19.65 -5.72
N THR A 263 -12.00 19.15 -6.81
CA THR A 263 -12.27 19.62 -8.17
C THR A 263 -13.41 18.86 -8.82
N SER A 264 -13.55 17.56 -8.53
CA SER A 264 -14.60 16.73 -9.07
C SER A 264 -14.93 15.53 -8.16
N THR A 265 -16.21 15.18 -8.15
CA THR A 265 -16.74 13.87 -7.71
C THR A 265 -17.54 13.21 -8.83
N ASP A 266 -17.47 13.76 -10.05
CA ASP A 266 -18.18 13.22 -11.20
C ASP A 266 -17.63 11.84 -11.59
N LYS A 267 -18.53 10.85 -11.65
CA LYS A 267 -18.16 9.46 -11.91
C LYS A 267 -17.41 9.27 -13.22
N GLU A 268 -17.89 9.91 -14.28
CA GLU A 268 -17.29 9.74 -15.61
C GLU A 268 -15.94 10.48 -15.73
N ALA A 269 -15.80 11.63 -15.07
CA ALA A 269 -14.53 12.35 -15.01
C ALA A 269 -13.49 11.50 -14.27
N ILE A 270 -13.81 10.99 -13.07
CA ILE A 270 -12.93 10.12 -12.27
C ILE A 270 -12.59 8.83 -13.04
N LYS A 271 -13.59 8.21 -13.67
CA LYS A 271 -13.39 7.02 -14.50
C LYS A 271 -12.37 7.24 -15.61
N LYS A 272 -12.43 8.39 -16.24
CA LYS A 272 -11.48 8.76 -17.31
C LYS A 272 -10.06 8.95 -16.79
N VAL A 273 -9.90 9.56 -15.61
CA VAL A 273 -8.59 9.74 -14.97
C VAL A 273 -7.99 8.36 -14.65
N ILE A 274 -8.73 7.52 -13.93
CA ILE A 274 -8.25 6.19 -13.54
C ILE A 274 -7.94 5.31 -14.76
N LYS A 275 -8.79 5.34 -15.79
CA LYS A 275 -8.55 4.60 -17.03
C LYS A 275 -7.26 5.04 -17.74
N LYS A 276 -6.95 6.34 -17.69
CA LYS A 276 -5.70 6.86 -18.21
C LYS A 276 -4.51 6.37 -17.38
N ASP A 277 -4.61 6.40 -16.06
CA ASP A 277 -3.54 5.94 -15.17
C ASP A 277 -3.28 4.44 -15.32
N LEU A 278 -4.31 3.61 -15.50
CA LEU A 278 -4.17 2.18 -15.78
C LEU A 278 -3.47 1.87 -17.12
N SER A 279 -3.36 2.84 -18.03
CA SER A 279 -2.60 2.68 -19.26
C SER A 279 -1.08 2.82 -19.06
N ILE A 280 -0.65 3.33 -17.91
CA ILE A 280 0.75 3.45 -17.53
C ILE A 280 1.15 2.09 -16.93
N ASP A 281 2.22 1.49 -17.43
CA ASP A 281 2.74 0.23 -16.90
C ASP A 281 3.37 0.43 -15.51
N SER A 282 2.52 0.44 -14.48
CA SER A 282 2.96 0.37 -13.09
C SER A 282 2.12 -0.68 -12.36
N PRO A 283 2.56 -1.94 -12.35
CA PRO A 283 1.80 -3.04 -11.78
C PRO A 283 1.50 -2.87 -10.29
N LEU A 284 2.31 -2.12 -9.55
CA LEU A 284 2.13 -1.89 -8.11
C LEU A 284 0.97 -0.93 -7.79
N LEU A 285 0.65 0.02 -8.68
CA LEU A 285 -0.46 0.96 -8.47
C LEU A 285 -1.84 0.29 -8.60
N ALA A 286 -1.97 -0.72 -9.44
CA ALA A 286 -3.24 -1.42 -9.62
C ALA A 286 -3.62 -2.29 -8.40
N TYR A 287 -2.63 -2.71 -7.62
CA TYR A 287 -2.83 -3.55 -6.43
C TYR A 287 -3.52 -2.78 -5.30
N ASP A 288 -3.09 -1.54 -5.05
CA ASP A 288 -3.59 -0.73 -3.92
C ASP A 288 -5.00 -0.16 -4.18
N MET A 289 -5.40 0.01 -5.44
CA MET A 289 -6.69 0.62 -5.79
C MET A 289 -7.87 -0.35 -5.75
N TYR A 290 -7.64 -1.68 -5.75
CA TYR A 290 -8.71 -2.66 -5.99
C TYR A 290 -8.74 -3.82 -4.97
N LEU A 291 -7.90 -3.79 -3.94
CA LEU A 291 -7.93 -4.71 -2.80
C LEU A 291 -8.64 -4.14 -1.59
#